data_cb1a968f0879223e41116ab800ddd32a
#
_entry.id   cb1a968f0879223e41116ab800ddd32a
#
_cell.length_a   1.000
_cell.length_b   1.000
_cell.length_c   1.000
_cell.angle_alpha   90.00
_cell.angle_beta   90.00
_cell.angle_gamma   90.00
#
_symmetry.space_group_name_H-M   'P 1'
#
loop_
_entity.id
_entity.type
_entity.pdbx_description
1 polymer ?
#
loop_
_entity_poly.entity_id
_entity_poly.type
_entity_poly.pdbx_seq_one_letter_code
_entity_poly.pdbx_strand_id
1 'polypeptide(L)'
;MCQYQAVDGVVGDWHRAHIGALATGGAGAIVMEATGVVPEGRISIACPGLWNDQQTAALQPIVAFAQSQGVKMGIQLAHAGRKASTMQPWADHKIATVEEGGWEAVSASPQIGRAHV
;
A
#
# COMPACT_ATOMS: atom_id res chain seq x y z
N MET A 1 -1.53 -8.42 -4.45
CA MET A 1 -1.72 -8.65 -3.00
C MET A 1 -0.86 -7.71 -2.23
N CYS A 2 -1.37 -7.20 -1.11
CA CYS A 2 -0.60 -6.31 -0.23
C CYS A 2 0.68 -6.97 0.26
N GLN A 3 1.78 -6.24 0.20
CA GLN A 3 3.11 -6.72 0.59
C GLN A 3 3.50 -6.27 2.00
N TYR A 4 2.87 -5.20 2.49
CA TYR A 4 3.12 -4.63 3.82
C TYR A 4 4.60 -4.23 4.05
N GLN A 5 5.21 -3.63 3.04
CA GLN A 5 6.64 -3.29 3.03
C GLN A 5 6.93 -1.83 2.65
N ALA A 6 5.90 -0.99 2.55
CA ALA A 6 6.11 0.43 2.35
C ALA A 6 6.38 1.14 3.69
N VAL A 7 7.12 2.22 3.64
CA VAL A 7 7.42 3.10 4.78
C VAL A 7 6.83 4.48 4.48
N ASP A 8 5.93 4.96 5.33
CA ASP A 8 5.21 6.22 5.12
C ASP A 8 4.57 6.33 3.72
N GLY A 9 4.04 5.21 3.24
CA GLY A 9 3.44 5.11 1.92
C GLY A 9 4.43 5.03 0.76
N VAL A 10 5.74 5.06 1.02
CA VAL A 10 6.78 5.04 -0.01
C VAL A 10 7.24 3.61 -0.25
N VAL A 11 7.18 3.16 -1.50
CA VAL A 11 7.72 1.86 -1.91
C VAL A 11 9.24 1.89 -1.95
N GLY A 12 9.86 0.74 -1.73
CA GLY A 12 11.32 0.61 -1.67
C GLY A 12 11.84 -0.66 -2.35
N ASP A 13 12.93 -1.17 -1.83
CA ASP A 13 13.64 -2.32 -2.42
C ASP A 13 12.80 -3.58 -2.51
N TRP A 14 11.93 -3.81 -1.52
CA TRP A 14 11.01 -4.96 -1.58
C TRP A 14 10.15 -4.92 -2.84
N HIS A 15 9.54 -3.77 -3.12
CA HIS A 15 8.68 -3.61 -4.29
C HIS A 15 9.46 -3.67 -5.60
N ARG A 16 10.70 -3.16 -5.63
CA ARG A 16 11.60 -3.33 -6.80
C ARG A 16 11.86 -4.80 -7.08
N ALA A 17 12.23 -5.57 -6.06
CA ALA A 17 12.51 -6.99 -6.20
C ALA A 17 11.26 -7.78 -6.57
N HIS A 18 10.14 -7.52 -5.92
CA HIS A 18 8.87 -8.21 -6.11
C HIS A 18 8.31 -7.97 -7.53
N ILE A 19 8.13 -6.72 -7.92
CA ILE A 19 7.63 -6.35 -9.25
C ILE A 19 8.65 -6.74 -10.32
N GLY A 20 9.93 -6.56 -10.05
CA GLY A 20 11.01 -6.97 -10.97
C GLY A 20 10.99 -8.46 -11.28
N ALA A 21 10.80 -9.30 -10.27
CA ALA A 21 10.71 -10.74 -10.45
C ALA A 21 9.48 -11.15 -11.31
N LEU A 22 8.32 -10.52 -11.07
CA LEU A 22 7.13 -10.77 -11.88
C LEU A 22 7.32 -10.30 -13.33
N ALA A 23 7.96 -9.15 -13.51
CA ALA A 23 8.20 -8.59 -14.85
C ALA A 23 9.17 -9.46 -15.66
N THR A 24 10.28 -9.91 -15.07
CA THR A 24 11.24 -10.81 -15.72
C THR A 24 10.73 -12.23 -15.84
N GLY A 25 9.77 -12.61 -15.01
CA GLY A 25 9.12 -13.93 -15.03
C GLY A 25 8.09 -14.13 -16.15
N GLY A 26 7.83 -13.11 -16.97
CA GLY A 26 6.97 -13.25 -18.16
C GLY A 26 5.51 -12.82 -17.93
N ALA A 27 5.21 -12.06 -16.89
CA ALA A 27 3.88 -11.51 -16.72
C ALA A 27 3.51 -10.58 -17.88
N GLY A 28 2.30 -10.71 -18.43
CA GLY A 28 1.79 -9.82 -19.49
C GLY A 28 1.29 -8.48 -18.94
N ALA A 29 0.77 -8.49 -17.72
CA ALA A 29 0.33 -7.32 -17.00
C ALA A 29 0.52 -7.52 -15.50
N ILE A 30 0.80 -6.45 -14.77
CA ILE A 30 0.89 -6.43 -13.31
C ILE A 30 -0.01 -5.31 -12.79
N VAL A 31 -0.89 -5.65 -11.87
CA VAL A 31 -1.66 -4.65 -11.10
C VAL A 31 -1.05 -4.60 -9.69
N MET A 32 -0.48 -3.46 -9.35
CA MET A 32 0.08 -3.24 -8.02
C MET A 32 -0.98 -3.28 -6.94
N GLU A 33 -0.57 -3.62 -5.75
CA GLU A 33 -1.39 -3.75 -4.55
C GLU A 33 -2.21 -2.50 -4.23
N ALA A 34 -3.20 -2.68 -3.35
CA ALA A 34 -4.03 -1.59 -2.84
C ALA A 34 -3.16 -0.44 -2.31
N THR A 35 -3.29 0.71 -2.95
CA THR A 35 -2.47 1.90 -2.74
C THR A 35 -3.36 3.05 -2.28
N GLY A 36 -3.08 3.61 -1.11
CA GLY A 36 -3.89 4.66 -0.52
C GLY A 36 -3.82 5.96 -1.33
N VAL A 37 -4.98 6.54 -1.64
CA VAL A 37 -5.08 7.83 -2.34
C VAL A 37 -4.96 9.02 -1.39
N VAL A 38 -5.07 8.76 -0.09
CA VAL A 38 -4.81 9.69 1.03
C VAL A 38 -4.17 8.88 2.16
N PRO A 39 -3.45 9.52 3.10
CA PRO A 39 -2.79 8.79 4.20
C PRO A 39 -3.73 7.89 4.99
N GLU A 40 -4.88 8.40 5.38
CA GLU A 40 -5.91 7.66 6.14
C GLU A 40 -6.63 6.59 5.33
N GLY A 41 -6.47 6.58 4.02
CA GLY A 41 -7.05 5.58 3.12
C GLY A 41 -6.26 4.28 3.04
N ARG A 42 -5.07 4.19 3.64
CA ARG A 42 -4.29 2.95 3.66
C ARG A 42 -4.95 1.88 4.51
N ILE A 43 -4.81 0.62 4.10
CA ILE A 43 -5.28 -0.51 4.91
C ILE A 43 -4.42 -0.62 6.18
N SER A 44 -3.10 -0.58 6.02
CA SER A 44 -2.14 -0.70 7.12
C SER A 44 -1.11 0.42 7.09
N ILE A 45 -0.37 0.55 8.20
CA ILE A 45 0.77 1.47 8.31
C ILE A 45 1.87 1.20 7.28
N ALA A 46 1.91 0.00 6.71
CA ALA A 46 2.93 -0.45 5.76
C ALA A 46 2.40 -0.59 4.31
N CYS A 47 1.24 -0.05 4.01
CA CYS A 47 0.71 0.01 2.64
C CYS A 47 1.30 1.18 1.86
N PRO A 48 1.49 1.01 0.54
CA PRO A 48 1.91 2.12 -0.31
C PRO A 48 0.82 3.18 -0.42
N GLY A 49 1.25 4.37 -0.78
CA GLY A 49 0.41 5.52 -1.06
C GLY A 49 0.73 6.16 -2.41
N LEU A 50 -0.23 6.93 -2.89
CA LEU A 50 -0.09 7.75 -4.10
C LEU A 50 -0.83 9.07 -3.89
N TRP A 51 -0.36 9.86 -2.91
CA TRP A 51 -0.94 11.17 -2.59
C TRP A 51 0.08 12.30 -2.61
N ASN A 52 1.36 12.02 -2.92
CA ASN A 52 2.41 13.03 -3.02
C ASN A 52 3.47 12.67 -4.07
N ASP A 53 4.33 13.65 -4.39
CA ASP A 53 5.35 13.51 -5.42
C ASP A 53 6.48 12.54 -5.03
N GLN A 54 6.81 12.43 -3.76
CA GLN A 54 7.81 11.48 -3.27
C GLN A 54 7.39 10.04 -3.57
N GLN A 55 6.14 9.72 -3.36
CA GLN A 55 5.58 8.40 -3.64
C GLN A 55 5.57 8.11 -5.13
N THR A 56 5.18 9.09 -5.93
CA THR A 56 5.23 9.00 -7.40
C THR A 56 6.66 8.76 -7.89
N ALA A 57 7.63 9.51 -7.38
CA ALA A 57 9.04 9.35 -7.73
C ALA A 57 9.60 7.98 -7.38
N ALA A 58 9.17 7.39 -6.25
CA ALA A 58 9.58 6.05 -5.85
C ALA A 58 8.98 4.95 -6.74
N LEU A 59 7.77 5.15 -7.25
CA LEU A 59 7.10 4.21 -8.16
C LEU A 59 7.64 4.25 -9.59
N GLN A 60 8.05 5.40 -10.07
CA GLN A 60 8.48 5.60 -11.46
C GLN A 60 9.53 4.59 -11.94
N PRO A 61 10.66 4.35 -11.25
CA PRO A 61 11.65 3.41 -11.72
C PRO A 61 11.16 1.96 -11.73
N ILE A 62 10.27 1.60 -10.82
CA ILE A 62 9.66 0.26 -10.76
C ILE A 62 8.76 0.04 -11.97
N VAL A 63 7.90 1.00 -12.25
CA VAL A 63 6.99 0.97 -13.41
C VAL A 63 7.79 0.97 -14.72
N ALA A 64 8.81 1.84 -14.83
CA ALA A 64 9.65 1.92 -16.02
C ALA A 64 10.39 0.61 -16.31
N PHE A 65 10.93 -0.03 -15.27
CA PHE A 65 11.58 -1.33 -15.43
C PHE A 65 10.59 -2.40 -15.92
N ALA A 66 9.43 -2.52 -15.29
CA ALA A 66 8.42 -3.49 -15.71
C ALA A 66 7.99 -3.27 -17.17
N GLN A 67 7.74 -2.03 -17.55
CA GLN A 67 7.39 -1.66 -18.92
C GLN A 67 8.51 -1.97 -19.91
N SER A 68 9.78 -1.82 -19.50
CA SER A 68 10.94 -2.21 -20.34
C SER A 68 10.98 -3.70 -20.65
N GLN A 69 10.35 -4.53 -19.82
CA GLN A 69 10.19 -5.97 -20.02
C GLN A 69 8.92 -6.34 -20.81
N GLY A 70 8.20 -5.35 -21.35
CA GLY A 70 6.97 -5.57 -22.09
C GLY A 70 5.71 -5.74 -21.24
N VAL A 71 5.77 -5.46 -19.94
CA VAL A 71 4.64 -5.61 -19.01
C VAL A 71 3.77 -4.37 -19.02
N LYS A 72 2.46 -4.57 -19.06
CA LYS A 72 1.48 -3.51 -18.84
C LYS A 72 1.29 -3.31 -17.33
N MET A 73 1.40 -2.08 -16.87
CA MET A 73 1.30 -1.75 -15.46
C MET A 73 -0.03 -1.09 -15.12
N GLY A 74 -0.65 -1.56 -14.06
CA GLY A 74 -1.80 -0.94 -13.41
C GLY A 74 -1.56 -0.82 -11.91
N ILE A 75 -2.47 -0.10 -11.23
CA ILE A 75 -2.44 0.08 -9.78
C ILE A 75 -3.86 0.00 -9.23
N GLN A 76 -4.03 -0.66 -8.10
CA GLN A 76 -5.30 -0.66 -7.39
C GLN A 76 -5.35 0.57 -6.47
N LEU A 77 -6.07 1.61 -6.89
CA LEU A 77 -6.34 2.77 -6.02
C LEU A 77 -7.33 2.36 -4.93
N ALA A 78 -7.05 2.74 -3.70
CA ALA A 78 -7.80 2.25 -2.55
C ALA A 78 -8.04 3.31 -1.48
N HIS A 79 -9.17 3.15 -0.81
CA HIS A 79 -9.48 3.79 0.46
C HIS A 79 -10.13 2.74 1.38
N ALA A 80 -9.43 2.35 2.44
CA ALA A 80 -9.86 1.25 3.31
C ALA A 80 -11.04 1.60 4.23
N GLY A 81 -11.33 2.91 4.38
CA GLY A 81 -12.43 3.37 5.21
C GLY A 81 -12.30 2.86 6.65
N ARG A 82 -13.38 2.30 7.18
CA ARG A 82 -13.42 1.75 8.55
C ARG A 82 -12.46 0.58 8.79
N LYS A 83 -11.90 -0.03 7.75
CA LYS A 83 -10.95 -1.14 7.85
C LYS A 83 -9.50 -0.69 7.77
N ALA A 84 -9.25 0.61 7.77
CA ALA A 84 -7.92 1.22 7.75
C ALA A 84 -7.19 1.11 9.10
N SER A 85 -5.96 1.60 9.14
CA SER A 85 -5.14 1.73 10.37
C SER A 85 -4.85 0.39 11.04
N THR A 86 -4.49 -0.61 10.25
CA THR A 86 -4.09 -1.92 10.76
C THR A 86 -2.58 -2.09 10.81
N MET A 87 -2.13 -3.02 11.62
CA MET A 87 -0.76 -3.54 11.57
C MET A 87 -0.59 -4.51 10.40
N GLN A 88 0.65 -4.90 10.14
CA GLN A 88 0.92 -6.00 9.22
C GLN A 88 0.34 -7.31 9.76
N PRO A 89 0.00 -8.27 8.90
CA PRO A 89 -0.67 -9.51 9.31
C PRO A 89 0.10 -10.39 10.32
N TRP A 90 1.42 -10.21 10.39
CA TRP A 90 2.29 -10.96 11.31
C TRP A 90 2.53 -10.26 12.64
N ALA A 91 1.92 -9.10 12.88
CA ALA A 91 2.00 -8.41 14.15
C ALA A 91 1.14 -9.12 15.22
N ASP A 92 1.46 -8.90 16.48
CA ASP A 92 0.74 -9.51 17.61
C ASP A 92 -0.71 -9.01 17.75
N HIS A 93 -1.01 -7.85 17.18
CA HIS A 93 -2.32 -7.22 17.23
C HIS A 93 -2.70 -6.61 15.86
N LYS A 94 -4.00 -6.42 15.68
CA LYS A 94 -4.54 -6.03 14.37
C LYS A 94 -4.61 -4.53 14.17
N ILE A 95 -4.97 -3.75 15.18
CA ILE A 95 -5.17 -2.31 15.08
C ILE A 95 -3.89 -1.59 15.48
N ALA A 96 -3.39 -0.71 14.60
CA ALA A 96 -2.21 0.09 14.89
C ALA A 96 -2.55 1.17 15.93
N THR A 97 -1.70 1.31 16.94
CA THR A 97 -1.77 2.43 17.89
C THR A 97 -1.19 3.70 17.26
N VAL A 98 -1.47 4.85 17.89
CA VAL A 98 -0.93 6.14 17.42
C VAL A 98 0.61 6.14 17.45
N GLU A 99 1.21 5.53 18.49
CA GLU A 99 2.66 5.40 18.65
C GLU A 99 3.29 4.54 17.56
N GLU A 100 2.54 3.59 17.02
CA GLU A 100 2.95 2.73 15.91
C GLU A 100 2.71 3.36 14.54
N GLY A 101 2.19 4.57 14.50
CA GLY A 101 1.85 5.28 13.26
C GLY A 101 0.42 5.06 12.77
N GLY A 102 -0.46 4.53 13.63
CA GLY A 102 -1.88 4.38 13.35
C GLY A 102 -2.63 5.71 13.39
N TRP A 103 -3.85 5.69 12.89
CA TRP A 103 -4.73 6.87 12.80
C TRP A 103 -6.18 6.46 13.04
N GLU A 104 -7.04 7.45 13.29
CA GLU A 104 -8.47 7.23 13.39
C GLU A 104 -9.06 6.91 12.01
N ALA A 105 -9.77 5.78 11.91
CA ALA A 105 -10.38 5.35 10.66
C ALA A 105 -11.59 6.22 10.31
N VAL A 106 -11.70 6.56 9.03
CA VAL A 106 -12.79 7.37 8.48
C VAL A 106 -13.80 6.49 7.77
N SER A 107 -15.10 6.74 7.97
CA SER A 107 -16.15 6.04 7.23
C SER A 107 -17.34 6.94 6.94
N ALA A 108 -18.22 6.50 6.03
CA ALA A 108 -19.42 7.25 5.64
C ALA A 108 -20.45 7.36 6.76
N SER A 109 -20.39 6.46 7.75
CA SER A 109 -21.26 6.47 8.93
C SER A 109 -20.45 6.19 10.17
N PRO A 110 -20.83 6.75 11.35
CA PRO A 110 -20.13 6.44 12.59
C PRO A 110 -20.25 4.94 12.89
N GLN A 111 -19.13 4.32 13.23
CA GLN A 111 -19.05 2.91 13.61
C GLN A 111 -18.64 2.82 15.08
N ILE A 112 -19.59 2.49 15.94
CA ILE A 112 -19.33 2.30 17.36
C ILE A 112 -18.52 1.02 17.57
N GLY A 113 -17.48 1.08 18.38
CA GLY A 113 -16.74 -0.07 18.89
C GLY A 113 -15.43 -0.41 18.17
N ARG A 114 -15.05 0.28 17.11
CA ARG A 114 -13.76 0.02 16.46
C ARG A 114 -12.57 0.75 17.11
N ALA A 115 -12.84 1.90 17.69
CA ALA A 115 -11.82 2.69 18.39
C ALA A 115 -11.40 2.11 19.75
N HIS A 116 -12.00 1.02 20.18
CA HIS A 116 -11.80 0.43 21.51
C HIS A 116 -11.40 -1.06 21.45
N VAL A 117 -10.96 -1.52 20.30
CA VAL A 117 -10.53 -2.92 20.13
C VAL A 117 -9.05 -2.96 19.87
#